data_b9a99314035d17d0752d0bbf008604b6
#
_entry.id   b9a99314035d17d0752d0bbf008604b6
#
_cell.length_a   1.000
_cell.length_b   1.000
_cell.length_c   1.000
_cell.angle_alpha   90.00
_cell.angle_beta   90.00
_cell.angle_gamma   90.00
#
_symmetry.space_group_name_H-M   'P 1'
#
loop_
_entity.id
_entity.type
_entity.pdbx_description
1 polymer ?
#
loop_
_entity_poly.entity_id
_entity_poly.type
_entity_poly.pdbx_seq_one_letter_code
_entity_poly.pdbx_strand_id
1 'polypeptide(L)'
;MTLLSLPAAALLDRAENLGARALVSTAFLVVAVLDVAVGWGLHLLLRRHALPASVAALVSRAGYAVLLAGSALVLLLPGGEGVAGFHSDWALALVVFGVHLMIVAVALWRSRLAPGVVVVATGIAGAAYLVDDVLSRSTDGAQGAVLVPFMLGELVLMGWLLWTARQSRLVRLA
;
A
#
# COMPACT_ATOMS: atom_id res chain seq x y z
N MET A 1 0.56 -2.05 5.25
CA MET A 1 -0.84 -2.51 4.98
C MET A 1 -0.85 -3.70 4.03
N THR A 2 0.04 -3.77 3.07
CA THR A 2 0.21 -4.91 2.13
C THR A 2 0.44 -6.25 2.84
N LEU A 3 1.05 -6.26 4.04
CA LEU A 3 1.20 -7.47 4.87
C LEU A 3 -0.12 -8.11 5.30
N LEU A 4 -1.21 -7.33 5.42
CA LEU A 4 -2.53 -7.85 5.72
C LEU A 4 -3.26 -8.34 4.45
N SER A 5 -2.92 -7.79 3.28
CA SER A 5 -3.53 -8.18 2.01
C SER A 5 -2.97 -9.49 1.45
N LEU A 6 -1.70 -9.84 1.74
CA LEU A 6 -1.09 -11.09 1.27
C LEU A 6 -1.80 -12.36 1.77
N PRO A 7 -2.06 -12.53 3.10
CA PRO A 7 -2.80 -13.70 3.54
C PRO A 7 -4.26 -13.71 3.03
N ALA A 8 -4.87 -12.54 2.83
CA ALA A 8 -6.20 -12.45 2.24
C ALA A 8 -6.18 -12.87 0.76
N ALA A 9 -5.18 -12.46 -0.03
CA ALA A 9 -5.01 -12.89 -1.41
C ALA A 9 -4.76 -14.41 -1.52
N ALA A 10 -3.94 -14.99 -0.63
CA ALA A 10 -3.71 -16.44 -0.59
C ALA A 10 -4.96 -17.25 -0.20
N LEU A 11 -5.93 -16.65 0.49
CA LEU A 11 -7.22 -17.25 0.78
C LEU A 11 -8.18 -17.20 -0.42
N LEU A 12 -7.96 -16.30 -1.36
CA LEU A 12 -8.79 -16.12 -2.55
C LEU A 12 -8.79 -17.35 -3.44
N ASP A 13 -7.62 -17.95 -3.68
CA ASP A 13 -7.49 -19.16 -4.52
C ASP A 13 -8.21 -20.38 -3.91
N ARG A 14 -8.52 -20.31 -2.59
CA ARG A 14 -9.27 -21.33 -1.85
C ARG A 14 -10.73 -20.95 -1.60
N ALA A 15 -11.15 -19.75 -2.01
CA ALA A 15 -12.49 -19.23 -1.78
C ALA A 15 -13.47 -19.73 -2.85
N GLU A 16 -13.85 -21.01 -2.77
CA GLU A 16 -14.80 -21.63 -3.69
C GLU A 16 -16.25 -21.16 -3.49
N ASN A 17 -16.56 -20.53 -2.34
CA ASN A 17 -17.92 -20.10 -2.00
C ASN A 17 -18.02 -18.59 -1.78
N LEU A 18 -19.21 -18.05 -1.99
CA LEU A 18 -19.53 -16.62 -1.87
C LEU A 18 -19.23 -16.07 -0.46
N GLY A 19 -19.37 -16.89 0.59
CA GLY A 19 -19.09 -16.46 1.97
C GLY A 19 -17.62 -16.17 2.20
N ALA A 20 -16.72 -17.00 1.67
CA ALA A 20 -15.26 -16.76 1.75
C ALA A 20 -14.85 -15.52 0.94
N ARG A 21 -15.42 -15.33 -0.26
CA ARG A 21 -15.18 -14.11 -1.06
C ARG A 21 -15.66 -12.84 -0.35
N ALA A 22 -16.83 -12.87 0.31
CA ALA A 22 -17.36 -11.77 1.09
C ALA A 22 -16.43 -11.40 2.26
N LEU A 23 -15.87 -12.40 2.96
CA LEU A 23 -14.93 -12.17 4.04
C LEU A 23 -13.65 -11.49 3.54
N VAL A 24 -13.07 -11.99 2.43
CA VAL A 24 -11.88 -11.42 1.81
C VAL A 24 -12.15 -10.00 1.31
N SER A 25 -13.27 -9.78 0.62
CA SER A 25 -13.68 -8.45 0.15
C SER A 25 -13.81 -7.46 1.33
N THR A 26 -14.45 -7.88 2.42
CA THR A 26 -14.58 -7.04 3.61
C THR A 26 -13.22 -6.68 4.20
N ALA A 27 -12.28 -7.63 4.26
CA ALA A 27 -10.91 -7.36 4.73
C ALA A 27 -10.20 -6.31 3.87
N PHE A 28 -10.31 -6.39 2.54
CA PHE A 28 -9.72 -5.40 1.62
C PHE A 28 -10.40 -4.03 1.73
N LEU A 29 -11.71 -3.96 1.92
CA LEU A 29 -12.42 -2.70 2.17
C LEU A 29 -11.95 -2.02 3.46
N VAL A 30 -11.75 -2.79 4.54
CA VAL A 30 -11.17 -2.27 5.79
C VAL A 30 -9.75 -1.76 5.55
N VAL A 31 -8.92 -2.49 4.80
CA VAL A 31 -7.57 -2.04 4.44
C VAL A 31 -7.64 -0.74 3.66
N ALA A 32 -8.53 -0.60 2.67
CA ALA A 32 -8.67 0.63 1.88
C ALA A 32 -9.03 1.86 2.77
N VAL A 33 -9.92 1.70 3.74
CA VAL A 33 -10.26 2.76 4.70
C VAL A 33 -9.03 3.14 5.55
N LEU A 34 -8.31 2.16 6.06
CA LEU A 34 -7.09 2.39 6.85
C LEU A 34 -5.99 3.07 6.02
N ASP A 35 -5.91 2.75 4.73
CA ASP A 35 -4.96 3.38 3.80
C ASP A 35 -5.24 4.88 3.60
N VAL A 36 -6.51 5.27 3.49
CA VAL A 36 -6.89 6.69 3.46
C VAL A 36 -6.47 7.39 4.76
N ALA A 37 -6.69 6.77 5.92
CA ALA A 37 -6.29 7.33 7.21
C ALA A 37 -4.76 7.51 7.31
N VAL A 38 -3.97 6.53 6.85
CA VAL A 38 -2.51 6.62 6.78
C VAL A 38 -2.06 7.72 5.81
N GLY A 39 -2.69 7.81 4.63
CA GLY A 39 -2.42 8.88 3.66
C GLY A 39 -2.67 10.27 4.23
N TRP A 40 -3.76 10.44 4.96
CA TRP A 40 -4.07 11.67 5.67
C TRP A 40 -3.04 12.00 6.76
N GLY A 41 -2.65 11.00 7.57
CA GLY A 41 -1.60 11.17 8.59
C GLY A 41 -0.26 11.60 8.00
N LEU A 42 0.16 11.00 6.90
CA LEU A 42 1.36 11.38 6.15
C LEU A 42 1.24 12.80 5.58
N HIS A 43 0.07 13.18 5.05
CA HIS A 43 -0.19 14.54 4.59
C HIS A 43 -0.01 15.55 5.72
N LEU A 44 -0.60 15.31 6.88
CA LEU A 44 -0.46 16.20 8.03
C LEU A 44 0.99 16.35 8.50
N LEU A 45 1.77 15.28 8.44
CA LEU A 45 3.20 15.28 8.79
C LEU A 45 4.02 16.08 7.78
N LEU A 46 3.80 15.89 6.48
CA LEU A 46 4.63 16.42 5.40
C LEU A 46 4.24 17.82 4.94
N ARG A 47 2.97 18.25 5.10
CA ARG A 47 2.43 19.48 4.50
C ARG A 47 3.18 20.76 4.87
N ARG A 48 3.79 20.80 6.06
CA ARG A 48 4.54 21.97 6.54
C ARG A 48 5.93 22.10 5.90
N HIS A 49 6.47 21.01 5.34
CA HIS A 49 7.83 20.93 4.82
C HIS A 49 7.89 20.71 3.30
N ALA A 50 6.89 20.04 2.73
CA ALA A 50 6.87 19.66 1.33
C ALA A 50 5.42 19.57 0.82
N LEU A 51 4.65 20.67 0.84
CA LEU A 51 3.22 20.70 0.51
C LEU A 51 2.89 20.03 -0.83
N PRO A 52 3.55 20.34 -1.97
CA PRO A 52 3.23 19.70 -3.25
C PRO A 52 3.40 18.17 -3.21
N ALA A 53 4.51 17.67 -2.64
CA ALA A 53 4.76 16.25 -2.51
C ALA A 53 3.78 15.58 -1.53
N SER A 54 3.40 16.28 -0.46
CA SER A 54 2.42 15.81 0.52
C SER A 54 1.02 15.64 -0.10
N VAL A 55 0.60 16.59 -0.96
CA VAL A 55 -0.66 16.49 -1.71
C VAL A 55 -0.58 15.35 -2.73
N ALA A 56 0.51 15.25 -3.49
CA ALA A 56 0.72 14.17 -4.44
C ALA A 56 0.70 12.78 -3.76
N ALA A 57 1.33 12.66 -2.58
CA ALA A 57 1.29 11.45 -1.78
C ALA A 57 -0.13 11.11 -1.30
N LEU A 58 -0.91 12.11 -0.86
CA LEU A 58 -2.29 11.91 -0.46
C LEU A 58 -3.16 11.45 -1.62
N VAL A 59 -3.05 12.11 -2.78
CA VAL A 59 -3.85 11.80 -3.98
C VAL A 59 -3.51 10.40 -4.49
N SER A 60 -2.22 10.05 -4.60
CA SER A 60 -1.81 8.70 -5.02
C SER A 60 -2.27 7.61 -4.05
N ARG A 61 -2.24 7.87 -2.73
CA ARG A 61 -2.74 6.94 -1.73
C ARG A 61 -4.26 6.77 -1.80
N ALA A 62 -4.99 7.87 -1.99
CA ALA A 62 -6.44 7.81 -2.18
C ALA A 62 -6.80 7.06 -3.48
N GLY A 63 -6.07 7.29 -4.56
CA GLY A 63 -6.24 6.55 -5.82
C GLY A 63 -6.02 5.05 -5.63
N TYR A 64 -4.96 4.66 -4.94
CA TYR A 64 -4.73 3.27 -4.56
C TYR A 64 -5.90 2.69 -3.75
N ALA A 65 -6.38 3.40 -2.72
CA ALA A 65 -7.48 2.94 -1.88
C ALA A 65 -8.79 2.76 -2.67
N VAL A 66 -9.08 3.63 -3.63
CA VAL A 66 -10.24 3.53 -4.53
C VAL A 66 -10.13 2.30 -5.44
N LEU A 67 -8.95 2.07 -6.05
CA LEU A 67 -8.71 0.89 -6.88
C LEU A 67 -8.84 -0.39 -6.04
N LEU A 68 -8.26 -0.43 -4.85
CA LEU A 68 -8.35 -1.57 -3.94
C LEU A 68 -9.79 -1.85 -3.52
N ALA A 69 -10.56 -0.82 -3.20
CA ALA A 69 -11.98 -0.98 -2.88
C ALA A 69 -12.80 -1.47 -4.09
N GLY A 70 -12.50 -0.95 -5.29
CA GLY A 70 -13.10 -1.41 -6.54
C GLY A 70 -12.82 -2.89 -6.78
N SER A 71 -11.55 -3.32 -6.69
CA SER A 71 -11.16 -4.73 -6.82
C SER A 71 -11.89 -5.61 -5.81
N ALA A 72 -11.99 -5.15 -4.55
CA ALA A 72 -12.71 -5.89 -3.50
C ALA A 72 -14.20 -6.08 -3.82
N LEU A 73 -14.85 -5.10 -4.43
CA LEU A 73 -16.25 -5.21 -4.86
C LEU A 73 -16.41 -6.13 -6.07
N VAL A 74 -15.48 -6.09 -7.04
CA VAL A 74 -15.48 -6.99 -8.20
C VAL A 74 -15.40 -8.45 -7.78
N LEU A 75 -14.71 -8.75 -6.69
CA LEU A 75 -14.61 -10.11 -6.14
C LEU A 75 -15.97 -10.72 -5.78
N LEU A 76 -16.97 -9.90 -5.48
CA LEU A 76 -18.34 -10.35 -5.15
C LEU A 76 -19.16 -10.73 -6.38
N LEU A 77 -18.68 -10.46 -7.59
CA LEU A 77 -19.36 -10.85 -8.82
C LEU A 77 -19.40 -12.38 -8.96
N PRO A 78 -20.50 -12.92 -9.50
CA PRO A 78 -20.66 -14.37 -9.68
C PRO A 78 -19.65 -14.95 -10.68
N GLY A 79 -19.33 -16.23 -10.50
CA GLY A 79 -18.43 -16.96 -11.40
C GLY A 79 -16.94 -16.67 -11.19
N GLY A 80 -16.12 -17.18 -12.11
CA GLY A 80 -14.65 -16.97 -12.11
C GLY A 80 -14.21 -15.57 -12.50
N GLU A 81 -15.09 -14.78 -13.14
CA GLU A 81 -14.80 -13.42 -13.58
C GLU A 81 -14.44 -12.49 -12.40
N GLY A 82 -15.08 -12.68 -11.23
CA GLY A 82 -14.79 -11.90 -10.04
C GLY A 82 -13.35 -12.06 -9.54
N VAL A 83 -12.80 -13.27 -9.58
CA VAL A 83 -11.41 -13.55 -9.13
C VAL A 83 -10.41 -13.01 -10.15
N ALA A 84 -10.63 -13.26 -11.44
CA ALA A 84 -9.72 -12.78 -12.49
C ALA A 84 -9.70 -11.25 -12.54
N GLY A 85 -10.85 -10.58 -12.45
CA GLY A 85 -10.95 -9.13 -12.39
C GLY A 85 -10.27 -8.56 -11.15
N PHE A 86 -10.45 -9.18 -9.99
CA PHE A 86 -9.75 -8.79 -8.77
C PHE A 86 -8.24 -8.78 -8.94
N HIS A 87 -7.64 -9.85 -9.48
CA HIS A 87 -6.18 -9.93 -9.68
C HIS A 87 -5.66 -8.83 -10.60
N SER A 88 -6.37 -8.56 -11.71
CA SER A 88 -6.00 -7.50 -12.64
C SER A 88 -6.04 -6.11 -12.01
N ASP A 89 -7.14 -5.79 -11.34
CA ASP A 89 -7.35 -4.49 -10.72
C ASP A 89 -6.41 -4.28 -9.52
N TRP A 90 -6.15 -5.35 -8.75
CA TRP A 90 -5.21 -5.31 -7.65
C TRP A 90 -3.78 -5.08 -8.11
N ALA A 91 -3.35 -5.70 -9.23
CA ALA A 91 -2.05 -5.44 -9.83
C ALA A 91 -1.87 -3.94 -10.17
N LEU A 92 -2.89 -3.33 -10.81
CA LEU A 92 -2.90 -1.91 -11.11
C LEU A 92 -2.83 -1.04 -9.82
N ALA A 93 -3.57 -1.43 -8.79
CA ALA A 93 -3.53 -0.74 -7.50
C ALA A 93 -2.11 -0.76 -6.90
N LEU A 94 -1.39 -1.89 -6.97
CA LEU A 94 -0.02 -2.01 -6.48
C LEU A 94 0.96 -1.10 -7.22
N VAL A 95 0.78 -0.89 -8.53
CA VAL A 95 1.58 0.10 -9.30
C VAL A 95 1.37 1.51 -8.75
N VAL A 96 0.11 1.91 -8.54
CA VAL A 96 -0.21 3.23 -7.96
C VAL A 96 0.36 3.36 -6.54
N PHE A 97 0.35 2.28 -5.78
CA PHE A 97 0.97 2.22 -4.45
C PHE A 97 2.49 2.36 -4.50
N GLY A 98 3.16 1.72 -5.47
CA GLY A 98 4.59 1.89 -5.72
C GLY A 98 4.97 3.35 -6.00
N VAL A 99 4.20 4.02 -6.87
CA VAL A 99 4.35 5.46 -7.14
C VAL A 99 4.15 6.29 -5.88
N HIS A 100 3.14 5.97 -5.06
CA HIS A 100 2.93 6.63 -3.77
C HIS A 100 4.16 6.55 -2.87
N LEU A 101 4.75 5.35 -2.70
CA LEU A 101 5.94 5.16 -1.87
C LEU A 101 7.16 5.94 -2.40
N MET A 102 7.34 6.03 -3.72
CA MET A 102 8.38 6.84 -4.33
C MET A 102 8.20 8.33 -4.00
N ILE A 103 6.97 8.85 -4.10
CA ILE A 103 6.63 10.24 -3.74
C ILE A 103 6.92 10.48 -2.26
N VAL A 104 6.52 9.55 -1.37
CA VAL A 104 6.78 9.64 0.08
C VAL A 104 8.28 9.65 0.37
N ALA A 105 9.07 8.78 -0.27
CA ALA A 105 10.52 8.74 -0.11
C ALA A 105 11.17 10.08 -0.50
N VAL A 106 10.78 10.65 -1.64
CA VAL A 106 11.26 11.97 -2.10
C VAL A 106 10.83 13.08 -1.12
N ALA A 107 9.59 13.05 -0.62
CA ALA A 107 9.10 14.02 0.34
C ALA A 107 9.87 13.96 1.68
N LEU A 108 10.10 12.75 2.20
CA LEU A 108 10.89 12.53 3.42
C LEU A 108 12.36 12.96 3.25
N TRP A 109 12.95 12.67 2.09
CA TRP A 109 14.31 13.11 1.78
C TRP A 109 14.44 14.64 1.76
N ARG A 110 13.54 15.31 1.03
CA ARG A 110 13.56 16.78 0.91
C ARG A 110 13.27 17.50 2.24
N SER A 111 12.36 16.95 3.03
CA SER A 111 11.99 17.52 4.33
C SER A 111 12.99 17.22 5.44
N ARG A 112 13.90 16.27 5.25
CA ARG A 112 14.85 15.76 6.26
C ARG A 112 14.18 15.32 7.57
N LEU A 113 12.92 14.91 7.51
CA LEU A 113 12.14 14.47 8.68
C LEU A 113 12.50 13.05 9.13
N ALA A 114 12.93 12.20 8.20
CA ALA A 114 13.21 10.80 8.47
C ALA A 114 14.72 10.49 8.33
N PRO A 115 15.22 9.50 9.09
CA PRO A 115 16.55 8.96 8.87
C PRO A 115 16.73 8.43 7.45
N GLY A 116 17.94 8.52 6.89
CA GLY A 116 18.24 8.09 5.53
C GLY A 116 17.85 6.63 5.24
N VAL A 117 17.97 5.75 6.23
CA VAL A 117 17.57 4.33 6.11
C VAL A 117 16.06 4.19 5.82
N VAL A 118 15.21 5.02 6.45
CA VAL A 118 13.76 5.01 6.18
C VAL A 118 13.47 5.49 4.77
N VAL A 119 14.14 6.58 4.34
CA VAL A 119 13.98 7.13 2.99
C VAL A 119 14.36 6.10 1.93
N VAL A 120 15.54 5.50 2.06
CA VAL A 120 16.05 4.51 1.10
C VAL A 120 15.18 3.26 1.08
N ALA A 121 14.82 2.72 2.26
CA ALA A 121 13.97 1.54 2.35
C ALA A 121 12.59 1.77 1.71
N THR A 122 11.97 2.95 1.96
CA THR A 122 10.69 3.31 1.34
C THR A 122 10.81 3.46 -0.18
N GLY A 123 11.89 4.07 -0.67
CA GLY A 123 12.14 4.23 -2.11
C GLY A 123 12.37 2.88 -2.81
N ILE A 124 13.15 1.99 -2.21
CA ILE A 124 13.37 0.63 -2.72
C ILE A 124 12.05 -0.15 -2.76
N ALA A 125 11.24 -0.09 -1.70
CA ALA A 125 9.93 -0.74 -1.69
C ALA A 125 9.05 -0.22 -2.84
N GLY A 126 8.97 1.11 -3.05
CA GLY A 126 8.21 1.69 -4.15
C GLY A 126 8.70 1.22 -5.53
N ALA A 127 10.01 1.20 -5.75
CA ALA A 127 10.60 0.72 -7.00
C ALA A 127 10.30 -0.77 -7.23
N ALA A 128 10.32 -1.59 -6.18
CA ALA A 128 10.05 -3.02 -6.28
C ALA A 128 8.64 -3.31 -6.77
N TYR A 129 7.62 -2.54 -6.38
CA TYR A 129 6.25 -2.68 -6.91
C TYR A 129 6.19 -2.43 -8.43
N LEU A 130 6.93 -1.42 -8.91
CA LEU A 130 6.97 -1.10 -10.34
C LEU A 130 7.72 -2.19 -11.13
N VAL A 131 8.82 -2.69 -10.58
CA VAL A 131 9.60 -3.77 -11.19
C VAL A 131 8.81 -5.07 -11.22
N ASP A 132 8.09 -5.41 -10.14
CA ASP A 132 7.27 -6.63 -10.08
C ASP A 132 6.15 -6.61 -11.13
N ASP A 133 5.49 -5.47 -11.36
CA ASP A 133 4.48 -5.33 -12.42
C ASP A 133 5.09 -5.55 -13.81
N VAL A 134 6.27 -4.98 -14.09
CA VAL A 134 6.96 -5.16 -15.37
C VAL A 134 7.38 -6.63 -15.57
N LEU A 135 7.94 -7.25 -14.53
CA LEU A 135 8.38 -8.65 -14.60
C LEU A 135 7.19 -9.61 -14.75
N SER A 136 6.10 -9.38 -14.02
CA SER A 136 4.91 -10.23 -14.10
C SER A 136 4.27 -10.24 -15.48
N ARG A 137 4.35 -9.10 -16.20
CA ARG A 137 3.89 -9.01 -17.61
C ARG A 137 4.83 -9.70 -18.59
N SER A 138 6.11 -9.86 -18.23
CA SER A 138 7.15 -10.39 -19.10
C SER A 138 7.38 -11.89 -18.92
N THR A 139 7.02 -12.45 -17.78
CA THR A 139 7.33 -13.83 -17.37
C THR A 139 6.09 -14.54 -16.84
N ASP A 140 5.22 -15.01 -17.69
CA ASP A 140 3.99 -15.77 -17.39
C ASP A 140 3.84 -16.33 -15.94
N GLY A 141 3.73 -15.47 -14.91
CA GLY A 141 3.19 -15.92 -13.66
C GLY A 141 4.02 -15.75 -12.37
N ALA A 142 5.11 -15.02 -12.37
CA ALA A 142 5.89 -14.80 -11.13
C ALA A 142 5.49 -13.54 -10.34
N GLN A 143 4.18 -13.19 -10.29
CA GLN A 143 3.73 -12.09 -9.43
C GLN A 143 4.09 -12.36 -7.98
N GLY A 144 4.76 -11.41 -7.34
CA GLY A 144 5.07 -11.44 -5.91
C GLY A 144 6.43 -12.00 -5.53
N ALA A 145 7.17 -12.65 -6.43
CA ALA A 145 8.48 -13.20 -6.10
C ALA A 145 9.51 -12.12 -5.69
N VAL A 146 9.40 -10.95 -6.31
CA VAL A 146 10.27 -9.79 -6.00
C VAL A 146 9.73 -8.99 -4.82
N LEU A 147 8.41 -8.98 -4.59
CA LEU A 147 7.77 -8.13 -3.59
C LEU A 147 8.12 -8.49 -2.14
N VAL A 148 8.15 -9.78 -1.80
CA VAL A 148 8.27 -10.24 -0.40
C VAL A 148 9.47 -9.64 0.34
N PRO A 149 10.71 -9.68 -0.17
CA PRO A 149 11.84 -9.08 0.53
C PRO A 149 11.77 -7.54 0.59
N PHE A 150 11.11 -6.88 -0.36
CA PHE A 150 11.05 -5.43 -0.42
C PHE A 150 9.91 -4.82 0.41
N MET A 151 8.92 -5.61 0.82
CA MET A 151 7.89 -5.20 1.78
C MET A 151 8.48 -4.81 3.15
N LEU A 152 9.70 -5.23 3.47
CA LEU A 152 10.43 -4.77 4.65
C LEU A 152 10.57 -3.25 4.68
N GLY A 153 10.65 -2.58 3.53
CA GLY A 153 10.69 -1.12 3.46
C GLY A 153 9.43 -0.45 3.99
N GLU A 154 8.26 -1.05 3.78
CA GLU A 154 7.00 -0.56 4.37
C GLU A 154 6.97 -0.73 5.89
N LEU A 155 7.51 -1.85 6.40
CA LEU A 155 7.63 -2.09 7.82
C LEU A 155 8.56 -1.09 8.49
N VAL A 156 9.66 -0.75 7.84
CA VAL A 156 10.60 0.27 8.31
C VAL A 156 9.90 1.64 8.37
N LEU A 157 9.17 2.02 7.33
CA LEU A 157 8.39 3.27 7.30
C LEU A 157 7.33 3.27 8.41
N MET A 158 6.55 2.20 8.54
CA MET A 158 5.51 2.07 9.57
C MET A 158 6.08 2.12 10.98
N GLY A 159 7.16 1.39 11.24
CA GLY A 159 7.85 1.38 12.53
C GLY A 159 8.35 2.77 12.90
N TRP A 160 8.92 3.50 11.94
CA TRP A 160 9.37 4.88 12.15
C TRP A 160 8.19 5.83 12.43
N LEU A 161 7.08 5.71 11.71
CA LEU A 161 5.88 6.53 11.94
C LEU A 161 5.30 6.29 13.34
N LEU A 162 5.19 5.02 13.76
CA LEU A 162 4.69 4.66 15.09
C LEU A 162 5.62 5.18 16.20
N TRP A 163 6.93 5.05 16.00
CA TRP A 163 7.92 5.57 16.94
C TRP A 163 7.83 7.10 17.09
N THR A 164 7.76 7.82 15.96
CA THR A 164 7.60 9.28 15.95
C THR A 164 6.30 9.74 16.63
N ALA A 165 5.18 9.01 16.36
CA ALA A 165 3.89 9.30 17.00
C ALA A 165 3.93 9.09 18.52
N ARG A 166 4.65 8.07 19.00
CA ARG A 166 4.85 7.85 20.43
C ARG A 166 5.63 9.00 21.09
N GLN A 167 6.71 9.42 20.48
CA GLN A 167 7.55 10.52 21.03
C GLN A 167 6.77 11.83 21.13
N SER A 168 5.99 12.18 20.11
CA SER A 168 5.17 13.40 20.12
C SER A 168 4.08 13.40 21.19
N ARG A 169 3.59 12.24 21.63
CA ARG A 169 2.65 12.12 22.76
C ARG A 169 3.34 12.33 24.11
N LEU A 170 4.52 11.78 24.29
CA LEU A 170 5.27 11.92 25.54
C LEU A 170 5.66 13.38 25.82
N VAL A 171 6.05 14.13 24.78
CA VAL A 171 6.39 15.56 24.89
C VAL A 171 5.16 16.44 25.27
N ARG A 172 3.94 16.02 24.94
CA ARG A 172 2.72 16.76 25.29
C ARG A 172 2.22 16.49 26.72
N LEU A 173 2.71 15.44 27.35
CA LEU A 173 2.30 15.02 28.70
C LEU A 173 3.32 15.41 29.77
N ALA A 174 4.50 15.89 29.37
CA ALA A 174 5.54 16.47 30.26
C ALA A 174 5.47 17.99 30.32
#